data_94c7b08e3bc8a4dfb157dd032731f0b3
#
_entry.id   94c7b08e3bc8a4dfb157dd032731f0b3
#
_cell.length_a   1.000
_cell.length_b   1.000
_cell.length_c   1.000
_cell.angle_alpha   90.00
_cell.angle_beta   90.00
_cell.angle_gamma   90.00
#
_symmetry.space_group_name_H-M   'P 1'
#
loop_
_entity.id
_entity.type
_entity.pdbx_description
1 polymer ?
#
loop_
_entity_poly.entity_id
_entity_poly.type
_entity_poly.pdbx_seq_one_letter_code
_entity_poly.pdbx_strand_id
1 'polypeptide(L)'
;MSLVIRYAEIDDLNGLTELMYEYIDGFYKKPQPATEKLHQLIQTLLEKKEGVQFVALQDEKLVGFATLYFTFSTMKADKYTVMNDLFVIEQYRDTEVESQLFLECHRYTKEHQFTHMSWITAAENKRAQRFFDKMGGIQGSWVNYSIL
;
A
#
# COMPACT_ATOMS: atom_id res chain seq x y z
N MET A 1 5.83 21.06 -11.79
CA MET A 1 5.21 20.21 -10.78
C MET A 1 5.02 18.84 -11.34
N SER A 2 5.77 17.90 -10.85
CA SER A 2 5.71 16.57 -11.41
C SER A 2 5.39 15.54 -10.34
N LEU A 3 4.37 14.73 -10.64
CA LEU A 3 4.01 13.56 -9.85
C LEU A 3 4.49 12.33 -10.60
N VAL A 4 5.24 11.49 -9.91
CA VAL A 4 5.72 10.21 -10.46
C VAL A 4 5.28 9.10 -9.53
N ILE A 5 4.64 8.08 -10.11
CA ILE A 5 4.33 6.84 -9.42
C ILE A 5 5.17 5.77 -10.11
N ARG A 6 5.98 5.06 -9.35
CA ARG A 6 6.85 4.03 -9.91
C ARG A 6 7.11 2.93 -8.89
N TYR A 7 7.71 1.84 -9.34
CA TYR A 7 8.17 0.80 -8.43
C TYR A 7 9.19 1.38 -7.46
N ALA A 8 9.19 0.90 -6.23
CA ALA A 8 10.26 1.18 -5.29
C ALA A 8 11.57 0.61 -5.84
N GLU A 9 12.66 1.29 -5.57
CA GLU A 9 14.01 0.90 -5.99
C GLU A 9 14.91 0.82 -4.76
N ILE A 10 16.08 0.20 -4.92
CA ILE A 10 17.02 0.07 -3.79
C ILE A 10 17.44 1.44 -3.24
N ASP A 11 17.51 2.44 -4.10
CA ASP A 11 17.88 3.80 -3.67
C ASP A 11 16.80 4.46 -2.81
N ASP A 12 15.59 3.90 -2.79
CA ASP A 12 14.51 4.40 -1.95
C ASP A 12 14.55 3.85 -0.52
N LEU A 13 15.46 2.92 -0.23
CA LEU A 13 15.46 2.19 1.03
C LEU A 13 15.33 3.11 2.26
N ASN A 14 16.16 4.12 2.37
CA ASN A 14 16.14 5.01 3.52
C ASN A 14 14.90 5.91 3.55
N GLY A 15 14.55 6.50 2.41
CA GLY A 15 13.36 7.37 2.33
C GLY A 15 12.06 6.60 2.58
N LEU A 16 11.98 5.40 2.03
CA LEU A 16 10.81 4.55 2.23
C LEU A 16 10.69 4.09 3.68
N THR A 17 11.82 3.78 4.32
CA THR A 17 11.84 3.42 5.74
C THR A 17 11.29 4.57 6.60
N GLU A 18 11.67 5.81 6.30
CA GLU A 18 11.15 6.98 7.02
C GLU A 18 9.64 7.14 6.83
N LEU A 19 9.13 6.93 5.62
CA LEU A 19 7.69 6.96 5.37
C LEU A 19 6.97 5.85 6.14
N MET A 20 7.56 4.68 6.20
CA MET A 20 6.98 3.56 6.93
C MET A 20 6.92 3.85 8.44
N TYR A 21 7.93 4.49 9.00
CA TYR A 21 7.87 4.92 10.39
C TYR A 21 6.77 5.93 10.63
N GLU A 22 6.62 6.89 9.73
CA GLU A 22 5.54 7.88 9.82
C GLU A 22 4.18 7.21 9.77
N TYR A 23 4.03 6.20 8.94
CA TYR A 23 2.81 5.40 8.81
C TYR A 23 2.53 4.59 10.07
N ILE A 24 3.53 3.86 10.56
CA ILE A 24 3.36 2.95 11.69
C ILE A 24 3.22 3.71 13.01
N ASP A 25 4.15 4.60 13.29
CA ASP A 25 4.21 5.33 14.55
C ASP A 25 3.40 6.62 14.50
N GLY A 26 3.61 7.43 13.47
CA GLY A 26 2.96 8.73 13.37
C GLY A 26 1.46 8.63 13.16
N PHE A 27 1.03 7.79 12.22
CA PHE A 27 -0.39 7.67 11.86
C PHE A 27 -1.11 6.63 12.72
N TYR A 28 -0.58 5.40 12.80
CA TYR A 28 -1.25 4.32 13.53
C TYR A 28 -0.90 4.27 15.01
N LYS A 29 0.08 5.04 15.47
CA LYS A 29 0.49 5.08 16.89
C LYS A 29 0.91 3.71 17.41
N LYS A 30 1.60 2.93 16.58
CA LYS A 30 2.08 1.60 16.94
C LYS A 30 3.59 1.64 17.17
N PRO A 31 4.15 0.68 17.95
CA PRO A 31 5.59 0.60 18.15
C PRO A 31 6.33 0.42 16.82
N GLN A 32 7.46 1.07 16.68
CA GLN A 32 8.29 0.95 15.49
C GLN A 32 9.01 -0.40 15.49
N PRO A 33 8.95 -1.16 14.40
CA PRO A 33 9.83 -2.33 14.28
C PRO A 33 11.27 -1.88 14.10
N ALA A 34 12.21 -2.79 14.33
CA ALA A 34 13.62 -2.50 14.13
C ALA A 34 13.87 -2.11 12.67
N THR A 35 14.75 -1.14 12.45
CA THR A 35 15.11 -0.66 11.11
C THR A 35 15.52 -1.82 10.20
N GLU A 36 16.30 -2.75 10.73
CA GLU A 36 16.75 -3.92 9.95
C GLU A 36 15.61 -4.76 9.43
N LYS A 37 14.54 -4.91 10.22
CA LYS A 37 13.36 -5.67 9.78
C LYS A 37 12.64 -4.97 8.65
N LEU A 38 12.52 -3.64 8.73
CA LEU A 38 11.90 -2.89 7.64
C LEU A 38 12.75 -2.96 6.37
N HIS A 39 14.07 -2.87 6.52
CA HIS A 39 14.98 -2.99 5.37
C HIS A 39 14.85 -4.37 4.72
N GLN A 40 14.78 -5.44 5.52
CA GLN A 40 14.61 -6.79 4.99
C GLN A 40 13.28 -6.94 4.26
N LEU A 41 12.21 -6.37 4.79
CA LEU A 41 10.91 -6.40 4.13
C LEU A 41 10.97 -5.68 2.78
N ILE A 42 11.53 -4.48 2.76
CA ILE A 42 11.65 -3.72 1.51
C ILE A 42 12.47 -4.51 0.49
N GLN A 43 13.60 -5.07 0.91
CA GLN A 43 14.47 -5.85 0.02
C GLN A 43 13.76 -7.09 -0.52
N THR A 44 12.97 -7.76 0.33
CA THR A 44 12.16 -8.90 -0.10
C THR A 44 11.17 -8.48 -1.19
N LEU A 45 10.53 -7.35 -1.01
CA LEU A 45 9.53 -6.88 -1.97
C LEU A 45 10.14 -6.34 -3.26
N LEU A 46 11.40 -5.92 -3.23
CA LEU A 46 12.11 -5.51 -4.44
C LEU A 46 12.27 -6.68 -5.42
N GLU A 47 12.26 -7.91 -4.94
CA GLU A 47 12.34 -9.10 -5.80
C GLU A 47 11.03 -9.37 -6.54
N LYS A 48 9.92 -8.78 -6.12
CA LYS A 48 8.60 -8.90 -6.75
C LYS A 48 8.08 -10.33 -6.84
N LYS A 49 8.46 -11.17 -5.89
CA LYS A 49 7.99 -12.56 -5.82
C LYS A 49 6.86 -12.75 -4.81
N GLU A 50 6.96 -12.08 -3.65
CA GLU A 50 5.96 -12.21 -2.60
C GLU A 50 5.05 -10.99 -2.52
N GLY A 51 5.44 -9.93 -3.20
CA GLY A 51 4.70 -8.68 -3.24
C GLY A 51 5.49 -7.64 -4.00
N VAL A 52 4.97 -6.43 -4.04
CA VAL A 52 5.59 -5.32 -4.74
C VAL A 52 5.25 -4.03 -4.01
N GLN A 53 6.17 -3.06 -4.07
CA GLN A 53 5.92 -1.74 -3.51
C GLN A 53 6.02 -0.68 -4.58
N PHE A 54 5.14 0.31 -4.48
CA PHE A 54 5.15 1.49 -5.32
C PHE A 54 5.42 2.70 -4.45
N VAL A 55 6.07 3.69 -5.01
CA VAL A 55 6.31 4.97 -4.34
C VAL A 55 5.73 6.10 -5.17
N ALA A 56 5.31 7.15 -4.47
CA ALA A 56 4.84 8.37 -5.09
C ALA A 56 5.86 9.47 -4.79
N LEU A 57 6.30 10.16 -5.83
CA LEU A 57 7.21 11.29 -5.71
C LEU A 57 6.52 12.54 -6.24
N GLN A 58 6.53 13.58 -5.44
CA GLN A 58 6.06 14.89 -5.87
C GLN A 58 7.27 15.82 -5.89
N ASP A 59 7.60 16.32 -7.07
CA ASP A 59 8.78 17.16 -7.28
C ASP A 59 10.04 16.50 -6.69
N GLU A 60 10.21 15.22 -7.03
CA GLU A 60 11.37 14.39 -6.66
C GLU A 60 11.47 14.03 -5.18
N LYS A 61 10.43 14.31 -4.38
CA LYS A 61 10.39 13.93 -2.96
C LYS A 61 9.41 12.77 -2.76
N LEU A 62 9.82 11.77 -2.00
CA LEU A 62 8.93 10.68 -1.61
C LEU A 62 7.83 11.21 -0.71
N VAL A 63 6.58 11.05 -1.13
CA VAL A 63 5.42 11.55 -0.38
C VAL A 63 4.39 10.48 -0.09
N GLY A 64 4.59 9.27 -0.59
CA GLY A 64 3.66 8.18 -0.33
C GLY A 64 4.20 6.84 -0.81
N PHE A 65 3.57 5.78 -0.34
CA PHE A 65 3.89 4.44 -0.80
C PHE A 65 2.68 3.54 -0.71
N ALA A 66 2.73 2.43 -1.45
CA ALA A 66 1.73 1.38 -1.38
C ALA A 66 2.42 0.03 -1.42
N THR A 67 1.85 -0.94 -0.72
CA THR A 67 2.40 -2.29 -0.67
C THR A 67 1.32 -3.29 -1.09
N LEU A 68 1.62 -4.11 -2.08
CA LEU A 68 0.79 -5.25 -2.46
C LEU A 68 1.49 -6.53 -2.04
N TYR A 69 0.76 -7.42 -1.38
CA TYR A 69 1.20 -8.78 -1.14
C TYR A 69 0.44 -9.72 -2.05
N PHE A 70 1.07 -10.82 -2.44
CA PHE A 70 0.45 -11.82 -3.32
C PHE A 70 0.04 -13.01 -2.48
N THR A 71 -1.20 -13.46 -2.67
CA THR A 71 -1.71 -14.59 -1.91
C THR A 71 -2.70 -15.37 -2.79
N PHE A 72 -3.31 -16.40 -2.23
CA PHE A 72 -4.19 -17.30 -2.98
C PHE A 72 -5.59 -17.29 -2.38
N SER A 73 -6.58 -17.39 -3.26
CA SER A 73 -7.97 -17.60 -2.87
C SER A 73 -8.34 -19.04 -3.18
N THR A 74 -8.71 -19.79 -2.14
CA THR A 74 -9.16 -21.17 -2.34
C THR A 74 -10.43 -21.21 -3.18
N MET A 75 -11.36 -20.29 -2.91
CA MET A 75 -12.65 -20.26 -3.64
C MET A 75 -12.47 -20.01 -5.13
N LYS A 76 -11.46 -19.23 -5.50
CA LYS A 76 -11.19 -18.94 -6.92
C LYS A 76 -10.09 -19.84 -7.48
N ALA A 77 -9.41 -20.58 -6.62
CA ALA A 77 -8.27 -21.44 -6.96
C ALA A 77 -7.20 -20.66 -7.75
N ASP A 78 -6.95 -19.42 -7.35
CA ASP A 78 -6.02 -18.55 -8.06
C ASP A 78 -5.49 -17.46 -7.12
N LYS A 79 -4.54 -16.70 -7.61
CA LYS A 79 -3.87 -15.64 -6.86
C LYS A 79 -4.66 -14.34 -6.89
N TYR A 80 -4.54 -13.56 -5.81
CA TYR A 80 -5.03 -12.19 -5.76
C TYR A 80 -4.03 -11.33 -5.00
N THR A 81 -4.20 -10.01 -5.09
CA THR A 81 -3.34 -9.08 -4.36
C THR A 81 -4.05 -8.54 -3.13
N VAL A 82 -3.28 -8.30 -2.08
CA VAL A 82 -3.75 -7.58 -0.90
C VAL A 82 -2.99 -6.27 -0.85
N MET A 83 -3.71 -5.15 -0.96
CA MET A 83 -3.11 -3.85 -0.77
C MET A 83 -3.01 -3.62 0.74
N ASN A 84 -1.87 -4.01 1.30
CA ASN A 84 -1.67 -3.97 2.75
C ASN A 84 -1.47 -2.55 3.25
N ASP A 85 -0.85 -1.71 2.44
CA ASP A 85 -0.56 -0.33 2.80
C ASP A 85 -0.89 0.59 1.64
N LEU A 86 -1.53 1.70 1.95
CA LEU A 86 -1.66 2.83 1.05
C LEU A 86 -1.54 4.08 1.92
N PHE A 87 -0.40 4.73 1.83
CA PHE A 87 -0.10 5.86 2.69
C PHE A 87 0.46 7.02 1.89
N VAL A 88 -0.11 8.20 2.09
CA VAL A 88 0.48 9.44 1.61
C VAL A 88 0.55 10.40 2.80
N ILE A 89 1.52 11.31 2.78
CA ILE A 89 1.61 12.32 3.84
C ILE A 89 0.36 13.19 3.82
N GLU A 90 0.01 13.77 4.96
CA GLU A 90 -1.30 14.38 5.19
C GLU A 90 -1.74 15.35 4.09
N GLN A 91 -0.84 16.21 3.65
CA GLN A 91 -1.19 17.24 2.65
C GLN A 91 -1.58 16.70 1.29
N TYR A 92 -1.30 15.42 1.02
CA TYR A 92 -1.63 14.81 -0.27
C TYR A 92 -2.80 13.84 -0.21
N ARG A 93 -3.44 13.71 0.96
CA ARG A 93 -4.64 12.86 1.09
C ARG A 93 -5.79 13.51 0.35
N ASP A 94 -6.61 12.68 -0.28
CA ASP A 94 -7.73 13.11 -1.13
C ASP A 94 -7.28 13.95 -2.33
N THR A 95 -6.03 13.77 -2.75
CA THR A 95 -5.50 14.40 -3.96
C THR A 95 -5.17 13.34 -5.00
N GLU A 96 -4.72 13.79 -6.18
CA GLU A 96 -4.36 12.84 -7.23
C GLU A 96 -3.15 11.98 -6.85
N VAL A 97 -2.33 12.41 -5.89
CA VAL A 97 -1.21 11.58 -5.41
C VAL A 97 -1.74 10.26 -4.85
N GLU A 98 -2.75 10.34 -3.99
CA GLU A 98 -3.34 9.15 -3.39
C GLU A 98 -4.09 8.31 -4.43
N SER A 99 -4.91 8.94 -5.27
CA SER A 99 -5.68 8.21 -6.27
C SER A 99 -4.80 7.55 -7.32
N GLN A 100 -3.73 8.21 -7.76
CA GLN A 100 -2.82 7.63 -8.75
C GLN A 100 -2.04 6.45 -8.16
N LEU A 101 -1.67 6.55 -6.90
CA LEU A 101 -0.99 5.44 -6.22
C LEU A 101 -1.92 4.22 -6.09
N PHE A 102 -3.19 4.45 -5.72
CA PHE A 102 -4.19 3.40 -5.69
C PHE A 102 -4.39 2.77 -7.07
N LEU A 103 -4.54 3.61 -8.10
CA LEU A 103 -4.76 3.12 -9.46
C LEU A 103 -3.58 2.31 -9.98
N GLU A 104 -2.37 2.65 -9.58
CA GLU A 104 -1.20 1.86 -9.97
C GLU A 104 -1.26 0.45 -9.39
N CYS A 105 -1.68 0.32 -8.14
CA CYS A 105 -1.88 -0.98 -7.51
C CYS A 105 -2.94 -1.81 -8.24
N HIS A 106 -4.04 -1.19 -8.59
CA HIS A 106 -5.12 -1.86 -9.32
C HIS A 106 -4.66 -2.26 -10.72
N ARG A 107 -3.95 -1.38 -11.41
CA ARG A 107 -3.41 -1.67 -12.74
C ARG A 107 -2.45 -2.85 -12.70
N TYR A 108 -1.55 -2.87 -11.73
CA TYR A 108 -0.61 -3.99 -11.55
C TYR A 108 -1.37 -5.31 -11.36
N THR A 109 -2.40 -5.30 -10.52
CA THR A 109 -3.22 -6.47 -10.25
C THR A 109 -3.82 -7.03 -11.53
N LYS A 110 -4.37 -6.16 -12.36
CA LYS A 110 -4.99 -6.57 -13.63
C LYS A 110 -3.96 -7.03 -14.64
N GLU A 111 -2.89 -6.29 -14.81
CA GLU A 111 -1.86 -6.61 -15.82
C GLU A 111 -1.14 -7.92 -15.54
N HIS A 112 -1.00 -8.29 -14.26
CA HIS A 112 -0.34 -9.53 -13.87
C HIS A 112 -1.34 -10.67 -13.65
N GLN A 113 -2.59 -10.47 -14.08
CA GLN A 113 -3.63 -11.51 -14.13
C GLN A 113 -4.00 -12.08 -12.76
N PHE A 114 -3.92 -11.25 -11.73
CA PHE A 114 -4.49 -11.59 -10.43
C PHE A 114 -6.01 -11.44 -10.51
N THR A 115 -6.74 -12.25 -9.74
CA THR A 115 -8.21 -12.25 -9.82
C THR A 115 -8.86 -10.97 -9.34
N HIS A 116 -8.29 -10.35 -8.31
CA HIS A 116 -8.81 -9.10 -7.74
C HIS A 116 -7.79 -8.51 -6.77
N MET A 117 -8.08 -7.31 -6.28
CA MET A 117 -7.32 -6.67 -5.22
C MET A 117 -8.24 -6.47 -4.01
N SER A 118 -7.75 -6.84 -2.84
CA SER A 118 -8.50 -6.72 -1.58
C SER A 118 -7.71 -5.87 -0.61
N TRP A 119 -8.40 -5.20 0.31
CA TRP A 119 -7.73 -4.43 1.37
C TRP A 119 -8.71 -4.19 2.51
N ILE A 120 -8.17 -3.77 3.67
CA ILE A 120 -8.96 -3.42 4.82
C ILE A 120 -8.58 -2.00 5.28
N THR A 121 -9.46 -1.38 6.02
CA THR A 121 -9.20 -0.10 6.67
C THR A 121 -9.93 -0.10 8.01
N ALA A 122 -9.51 0.78 8.92
CA ALA A 122 -10.15 0.87 10.22
C ALA A 122 -11.61 1.34 10.09
N ALA A 123 -12.49 0.76 10.88
CA ALA A 123 -13.92 1.08 10.81
C ALA A 123 -14.20 2.56 11.10
N GLU A 124 -13.38 3.21 11.93
CA GLU A 124 -13.53 4.62 12.24
C GLU A 124 -12.88 5.55 11.23
N ASN A 125 -12.08 5.04 10.29
CA ASN A 125 -11.42 5.88 9.29
C ASN A 125 -12.38 6.20 8.14
N LYS A 126 -13.30 7.13 8.41
CA LYS A 126 -14.36 7.48 7.46
C LYS A 126 -13.82 8.17 6.22
N ARG A 127 -12.74 8.97 6.35
CA ARG A 127 -12.10 9.60 5.21
C ARG A 127 -11.62 8.54 4.21
N ALA A 128 -10.88 7.55 4.70
CA ALA A 128 -10.36 6.49 3.83
C ALA A 128 -11.49 5.71 3.18
N GLN A 129 -12.56 5.40 3.93
CA GLN A 129 -13.71 4.69 3.38
C GLN A 129 -14.36 5.47 2.24
N ARG A 130 -14.54 6.80 2.40
CA ARG A 130 -15.08 7.64 1.33
C ARG A 130 -14.17 7.63 0.11
N PHE A 131 -12.86 7.66 0.34
CA PHE A 131 -11.89 7.58 -0.75
C PHE A 131 -12.04 6.25 -1.51
N PHE A 132 -12.10 5.13 -0.79
CA PHE A 132 -12.22 3.82 -1.42
C PHE A 132 -13.55 3.66 -2.16
N ASP A 133 -14.65 4.18 -1.60
CA ASP A 133 -15.94 4.17 -2.29
C ASP A 133 -15.86 4.95 -3.61
N LYS A 134 -15.22 6.11 -3.58
CA LYS A 134 -15.02 6.94 -4.76
C LYS A 134 -14.19 6.23 -5.82
N MET A 135 -13.20 5.44 -5.39
CA MET A 135 -12.35 4.69 -6.31
C MET A 135 -13.00 3.42 -6.85
N GLY A 136 -14.23 3.13 -6.45
CA GLY A 136 -14.96 1.99 -6.95
C GLY A 136 -14.87 0.74 -6.09
N GLY A 137 -14.30 0.86 -4.88
CA GLY A 137 -14.23 -0.26 -3.95
C GLY A 137 -15.60 -0.66 -3.46
N ILE A 138 -15.77 -1.94 -3.18
CA ILE A 138 -17.04 -2.49 -2.65
C ILE A 138 -16.75 -3.06 -1.28
N GLN A 139 -17.42 -2.52 -0.26
CA GLN A 139 -17.23 -3.00 1.09
C GLN A 139 -17.82 -4.40 1.24
N GLY A 140 -16.99 -5.31 1.77
CA GLY A 140 -17.41 -6.68 1.99
C GLY A 140 -18.09 -6.88 3.34
N SER A 141 -18.48 -8.12 3.60
CA SER A 141 -19.17 -8.51 4.83
C SER A 141 -18.31 -9.37 5.76
N TRP A 142 -17.04 -9.54 5.44
CA TRP A 142 -16.14 -10.36 6.25
C TRP A 142 -15.76 -9.65 7.53
N VAL A 143 -15.61 -10.42 8.60
CA VAL A 143 -15.17 -9.90 9.90
C VAL A 143 -13.72 -10.35 10.11
N ASN A 144 -12.89 -9.41 10.52
CA ASN A 144 -11.47 -9.67 10.72
C ASN A 144 -11.23 -10.18 12.15
N TYR A 145 -10.45 -11.26 12.28
CA TYR A 145 -10.06 -11.82 13.57
C TYR A 145 -8.55 -11.89 13.67
N SER A 146 -8.04 -11.74 14.88
CA SER A 146 -6.61 -11.92 15.17
C SER A 146 -6.47 -12.70 16.47
N ILE A 147 -5.36 -13.39 16.60
CA ILE A 147 -4.95 -13.98 17.87
C ILE A 147 -3.51 -13.56 18.13
N LEU A 148 -3.22 -13.13 19.37
CA LEU A 148 -1.90 -12.56 19.71
C LEU A 148 -1.04 -13.55 20.48
#